data_39dbeddd316f1c4b3a92ae64a192ab2d
#
_entry.id   39dbeddd316f1c4b3a92ae64a192ab2d
#
_cell.length_a   1.000
_cell.length_b   1.000
_cell.length_c   1.000
_cell.angle_alpha   90.00
_cell.angle_beta   90.00
_cell.angle_gamma   90.00
#
_symmetry.space_group_name_H-M   'P 1'
#
loop_
_entity.id
_entity.type
_entity.pdbx_description
1 polymer ?
#
loop_
_entity_poly.entity_id
_entity_poly.type
_entity_poly.pdbx_seq_one_letter_code
_entity_poly.pdbx_strand_id
1 'polypeptide(L)'
;KCDLKYVEVNEDGRININEIKELIDRYKEKVKYITITGASNVTGYINDIRKISGLIHKYGGKIIVDGAQLVPHKKICMYKKDSLENIDFLVFSGHKIYAPFGSGAIIGLREDFNNNLPDTKGGGTVEYVIDNNQLWLNTPEKNEAGTPNLFGAVAIMEAMKEIEKIGFERIEKNEKELLQYLINGLKELNRVKLYADNDCIEDRLGILVFTIDGMKYYEVGEKLSEIKAIGVRQGGFCSHPYTRRVLGIPNNQLQEYINKNGIPGLVRVSLGIYNSKKEANIFLETVELLCRRYAR
;
A
#
# COMPACT_ATOMS: atom_id res chain seq x y z
N LYS A 1 24.13 -6.83 12.12
CA LYS A 1 23.36 -5.68 12.67
C LYS A 1 23.40 -4.56 11.64
N CYS A 2 22.26 -3.91 11.39
CA CYS A 2 22.16 -2.70 10.58
C CYS A 2 21.48 -1.59 11.41
N ASP A 3 21.80 -0.34 11.10
CA ASP A 3 21.14 0.82 11.68
C ASP A 3 19.92 1.16 10.81
N LEU A 4 18.74 1.21 11.43
CA LEU A 4 17.51 1.60 10.77
C LEU A 4 17.27 3.10 10.95
N LYS A 5 16.98 3.80 9.86
CA LYS A 5 16.54 5.19 9.84
C LYS A 5 15.14 5.27 9.26
N TYR A 6 14.30 6.09 9.87
CA TYR A 6 12.96 6.36 9.37
C TYR A 6 12.93 7.73 8.68
N VAL A 7 12.19 7.80 7.61
CA VAL A 7 11.91 9.06 6.91
C VAL A 7 10.49 9.50 7.27
N GLU A 8 10.36 10.76 7.62
CA GLU A 8 9.08 11.34 7.96
C GLU A 8 8.27 11.71 6.71
N VAL A 9 6.98 11.91 6.89
CA VAL A 9 6.11 12.44 5.85
C VAL A 9 5.98 13.95 6.01
N ASN A 10 5.74 14.64 4.91
CA ASN A 10 5.40 16.06 4.89
C ASN A 10 4.03 16.29 5.57
N GLU A 11 3.67 17.53 5.81
CA GLU A 11 2.38 17.92 6.41
C GLU A 11 1.19 17.44 5.58
N ASP A 12 1.34 17.38 4.25
CA ASP A 12 0.33 16.87 3.32
C ASP A 12 0.22 15.32 3.31
N GLY A 13 1.10 14.62 4.04
CA GLY A 13 1.14 13.17 4.14
C GLY A 13 1.95 12.46 3.05
N ARG A 14 2.58 13.17 2.11
CA ARG A 14 3.52 12.60 1.13
C ARG A 14 4.87 12.32 1.75
N ILE A 15 5.59 11.34 1.24
CA ILE A 15 6.95 11.02 1.70
C ILE A 15 7.89 12.20 1.43
N ASN A 16 8.71 12.54 2.42
CA ASN A 16 9.72 13.59 2.29
C ASN A 16 10.95 13.10 1.49
N ILE A 17 10.91 13.30 0.17
CA ILE A 17 11.99 12.89 -0.73
C ILE A 17 13.30 13.67 -0.45
N ASN A 18 13.21 14.90 0.04
CA ASN A 18 14.40 15.70 0.38
C ASN A 18 15.13 15.09 1.58
N GLU A 19 14.42 14.62 2.59
CA GLU A 19 15.01 13.91 3.72
C GLU A 19 15.66 12.59 3.29
N ILE A 20 15.02 11.83 2.37
CA ILE A 20 15.65 10.64 1.76
C ILE A 20 16.98 11.01 1.14
N LYS A 21 17.02 12.06 0.32
CA LYS A 21 18.24 12.54 -0.33
C LYS A 21 19.31 12.92 0.68
N GLU A 22 18.95 13.69 1.70
CA GLU A 22 19.88 14.10 2.76
C GLU A 22 20.47 12.91 3.51
N LEU A 23 19.67 11.89 3.82
CA LEU A 23 20.14 10.67 4.46
C LEU A 23 21.08 9.88 3.55
N ILE A 24 20.74 9.72 2.28
CA ILE A 24 21.59 9.05 1.30
C ILE A 24 22.93 9.81 1.15
N ASP A 25 22.90 11.12 0.95
CA ASP A 25 24.10 11.95 0.80
C ASP A 25 24.99 11.93 2.05
N ARG A 26 24.39 11.81 3.24
CA ARG A 26 25.11 11.69 4.53
C ARG A 26 25.78 10.35 4.72
N TYR A 27 25.10 9.26 4.38
CA TYR A 27 25.59 7.90 4.65
C TYR A 27 26.22 7.22 3.43
N LYS A 28 25.95 7.69 2.21
CA LYS A 28 26.52 7.24 0.92
C LYS A 28 26.49 5.71 0.79
N GLU A 29 27.60 5.07 0.49
CA GLU A 29 27.75 3.62 0.29
C GLU A 29 27.42 2.78 1.54
N LYS A 30 27.23 3.40 2.70
CA LYS A 30 26.74 2.71 3.89
C LYS A 30 25.24 2.42 3.85
N VAL A 31 24.48 3.16 3.02
CA VAL A 31 23.05 2.87 2.77
C VAL A 31 22.97 1.63 1.90
N LYS A 32 22.51 0.52 2.47
CA LYS A 32 22.40 -0.75 1.73
C LYS A 32 21.05 -0.94 1.10
N TYR A 33 19.99 -0.54 1.81
CA TYR A 33 18.61 -0.72 1.35
C TYR A 33 17.76 0.50 1.71
N ILE A 34 16.83 0.82 0.81
CA ILE A 34 15.65 1.63 1.10
C ILE A 34 14.44 0.73 0.96
N THR A 35 13.58 0.70 1.98
CA THR A 35 12.26 0.06 1.89
C THR A 35 11.19 1.13 1.81
N ILE A 36 10.29 1.03 0.84
CA ILE A 36 9.27 2.05 0.59
C ILE A 36 7.99 1.42 0.08
N THR A 37 6.84 1.93 0.53
CA THR A 37 5.57 1.57 -0.10
C THR A 37 5.44 2.23 -1.48
N GLY A 38 4.99 1.48 -2.48
CA GLY A 38 4.72 2.02 -3.82
C GLY A 38 3.52 2.96 -3.84
N ALA A 39 2.50 2.66 -3.01
CA ALA A 39 1.37 3.54 -2.77
C ALA A 39 0.83 3.37 -1.35
N SER A 40 0.37 4.47 -0.75
CA SER A 40 -0.17 4.48 0.61
C SER A 40 -1.50 3.75 0.68
N ASN A 41 -1.63 2.83 1.64
CA ASN A 41 -2.89 2.16 1.96
C ASN A 41 -3.87 3.03 2.77
N VAL A 42 -3.49 4.24 3.14
CA VAL A 42 -4.33 5.21 3.86
C VAL A 42 -4.83 6.29 2.93
N THR A 43 -3.92 7.03 2.31
CA THR A 43 -4.25 8.20 1.49
C THR A 43 -4.34 7.91 -0.01
N GLY A 44 -3.82 6.75 -0.45
CA GLY A 44 -3.72 6.41 -1.86
C GLY A 44 -2.57 7.09 -2.60
N TYR A 45 -1.75 7.91 -1.95
CA TYR A 45 -0.59 8.55 -2.60
C TYR A 45 0.36 7.54 -3.21
N ILE A 46 0.70 7.75 -4.47
CA ILE A 46 1.69 6.97 -5.22
C ILE A 46 3.03 7.64 -5.05
N ASN A 47 4.01 6.90 -4.55
CA ASN A 47 5.35 7.42 -4.35
C ASN A 47 6.19 7.33 -5.64
N ASP A 48 7.05 8.32 -5.85
CA ASP A 48 8.00 8.33 -6.98
C ASP A 48 9.16 7.36 -6.70
N ILE A 49 8.83 6.06 -6.77
CA ILE A 49 9.76 4.96 -6.51
C ILE A 49 10.97 4.99 -7.46
N ARG A 50 10.79 5.51 -8.69
CA ARG A 50 11.85 5.59 -9.68
C ARG A 50 12.89 6.64 -9.31
N LYS A 51 12.44 7.82 -8.96
CA LYS A 51 13.33 8.90 -8.49
C LYS A 51 14.12 8.45 -7.25
N ILE A 52 13.45 7.78 -6.31
CA ILE A 52 14.08 7.28 -5.08
C ILE A 52 15.10 6.18 -5.43
N SER A 53 14.76 5.27 -6.34
CA SER A 53 15.69 4.25 -6.85
C SER A 53 16.95 4.87 -7.44
N GLY A 54 16.79 5.86 -8.32
CA GLY A 54 17.92 6.58 -8.91
C GLY A 54 18.82 7.27 -7.89
N LEU A 55 18.28 7.72 -6.75
CA LEU A 55 19.07 8.31 -5.67
C LEU A 55 19.95 7.28 -4.97
N ILE A 56 19.40 6.11 -4.62
CA ILE A 56 20.16 5.09 -3.87
C ILE A 56 21.16 4.35 -4.76
N HIS A 57 20.82 4.09 -6.01
CA HIS A 57 21.71 3.38 -6.93
C HIS A 57 23.00 4.14 -7.25
N LYS A 58 23.03 5.46 -7.13
CA LYS A 58 24.26 6.26 -7.24
C LYS A 58 25.34 5.84 -6.23
N TYR A 59 24.95 5.24 -5.13
CA TYR A 59 25.86 4.79 -4.05
C TYR A 59 25.87 3.27 -3.89
N GLY A 60 25.34 2.52 -4.86
CA GLY A 60 25.36 1.06 -4.88
C GLY A 60 24.42 0.39 -3.87
N GLY A 61 23.47 1.13 -3.30
CA GLY A 61 22.39 0.55 -2.48
C GLY A 61 21.25 0.03 -3.34
N LYS A 62 20.25 -0.62 -2.74
CA LYS A 62 19.10 -1.24 -3.40
C LYS A 62 17.77 -0.75 -2.85
N ILE A 63 16.72 -0.83 -3.68
CA ILE A 63 15.35 -0.47 -3.29
C ILE A 63 14.45 -1.70 -3.18
N ILE A 64 13.68 -1.77 -2.09
CA ILE A 64 12.62 -2.75 -1.88
C ILE A 64 11.30 -2.00 -1.88
N VAL A 65 10.44 -2.30 -2.83
CA VAL A 65 9.13 -1.65 -2.99
C VAL A 65 8.03 -2.59 -2.47
N ASP A 66 7.31 -2.14 -1.43
CA ASP A 66 6.03 -2.72 -1.08
C ASP A 66 4.98 -2.27 -2.11
N GLY A 67 4.70 -3.13 -3.07
CA GLY A 67 3.73 -2.92 -4.14
C GLY A 67 2.31 -3.37 -3.79
N ALA A 68 2.04 -3.75 -2.54
CA ALA A 68 0.77 -4.36 -2.15
C ALA A 68 -0.47 -3.51 -2.50
N GLN A 69 -0.36 -2.19 -2.50
CA GLN A 69 -1.42 -1.30 -2.95
C GLN A 69 -1.24 -0.84 -4.41
N LEU A 70 -0.02 -0.86 -4.94
CA LEU A 70 0.27 -0.32 -6.27
C LEU A 70 -0.01 -1.31 -7.40
N VAL A 71 0.41 -2.58 -7.22
CA VAL A 71 0.32 -3.65 -8.24
C VAL A 71 -1.10 -3.88 -8.78
N PRO A 72 -2.18 -3.83 -7.97
CA PRO A 72 -3.54 -4.00 -8.47
C PRO A 72 -4.00 -2.92 -9.45
N HIS A 73 -3.40 -1.73 -9.39
CA HIS A 73 -3.93 -0.52 -10.00
C HIS A 73 -3.04 0.05 -11.12
N LYS A 74 -1.74 -0.27 -11.10
CA LYS A 74 -0.78 0.28 -12.06
C LYS A 74 0.17 -0.78 -12.62
N LYS A 75 0.44 -0.69 -13.92
CA LYS A 75 1.50 -1.47 -14.56
C LYS A 75 2.86 -1.02 -14.04
N ILE A 76 3.64 -1.97 -13.52
CA ILE A 76 4.98 -1.72 -12.99
C ILE A 76 6.00 -2.38 -13.92
N CYS A 77 6.90 -1.60 -14.47
CA CYS A 77 8.07 -2.10 -15.17
C CYS A 77 9.25 -2.06 -14.20
N MET A 78 9.74 -3.19 -13.71
CA MET A 78 10.83 -3.21 -12.74
C MET A 78 12.18 -2.83 -13.34
N TYR A 79 12.43 -3.23 -14.57
CA TYR A 79 13.73 -3.09 -15.21
C TYR A 79 13.65 -2.31 -16.53
N LYS A 80 14.55 -1.34 -16.68
CA LYS A 80 14.80 -0.60 -17.93
C LYS A 80 16.30 -0.60 -18.16
N LYS A 81 16.73 -1.09 -19.33
CA LYS A 81 18.14 -1.19 -19.68
C LYS A 81 18.85 0.16 -19.49
N ASP A 82 20.05 0.11 -18.94
CA ASP A 82 20.94 1.26 -18.72
C ASP A 82 20.34 2.39 -17.87
N SER A 83 19.39 2.07 -16.97
CA SER A 83 18.75 3.01 -16.07
C SER A 83 19.16 2.77 -14.61
N LEU A 84 19.45 3.83 -13.89
CA LEU A 84 19.60 3.81 -12.43
C LEU A 84 18.25 3.78 -11.69
N GLU A 85 17.14 3.90 -12.40
CA GLU A 85 15.80 3.98 -11.83
C GLU A 85 15.09 2.61 -11.78
N ASN A 86 15.85 1.52 -11.80
CA ASN A 86 15.31 0.16 -11.73
C ASN A 86 14.85 -0.18 -10.31
N ILE A 87 13.87 -1.08 -10.21
CA ILE A 87 13.39 -1.59 -8.93
C ILE A 87 14.08 -2.93 -8.68
N ASP A 88 14.85 -3.05 -7.58
CA ASP A 88 15.55 -4.29 -7.26
C ASP A 88 14.61 -5.35 -6.75
N PHE A 89 13.71 -4.98 -5.83
CA PHE A 89 12.73 -5.91 -5.26
C PHE A 89 11.33 -5.29 -5.25
N LEU A 90 10.36 -6.07 -5.70
CA LEU A 90 8.93 -5.76 -5.61
C LEU A 90 8.22 -6.84 -4.82
N VAL A 91 7.48 -6.45 -3.79
CA VAL A 91 6.71 -7.37 -2.94
C VAL A 91 5.23 -7.03 -3.03
N PHE A 92 4.37 -8.04 -3.18
CA PHE A 92 2.93 -7.83 -3.19
C PHE A 92 2.15 -9.04 -2.68
N SER A 93 0.87 -8.82 -2.35
CA SER A 93 -0.05 -9.84 -1.85
C SER A 93 -1.09 -10.20 -2.90
N GLY A 94 -1.31 -11.50 -3.12
CA GLY A 94 -2.24 -12.02 -4.12
C GLY A 94 -3.70 -11.60 -3.87
N HIS A 95 -4.15 -11.57 -2.62
CA HIS A 95 -5.54 -11.19 -2.30
C HIS A 95 -5.92 -9.77 -2.72
N LYS A 96 -4.95 -8.86 -2.84
CA LYS A 96 -5.21 -7.49 -3.30
C LYS A 96 -5.32 -7.37 -4.82
N ILE A 97 -4.78 -8.33 -5.56
CA ILE A 97 -4.98 -8.46 -7.01
C ILE A 97 -6.08 -9.48 -7.36
N TYR A 98 -7.03 -9.67 -6.44
CA TYR A 98 -8.19 -10.58 -6.58
C TYR A 98 -7.85 -12.07 -6.63
N ALA A 99 -6.62 -12.48 -6.29
CA ALA A 99 -6.21 -13.87 -6.22
C ALA A 99 -6.52 -14.47 -4.84
N PRO A 100 -7.31 -15.56 -4.76
CA PRO A 100 -7.57 -16.27 -3.51
C PRO A 100 -6.35 -17.11 -3.05
N PHE A 101 -6.55 -17.87 -1.97
CA PHE A 101 -5.63 -18.91 -1.45
C PHE A 101 -4.37 -18.41 -0.75
N GLY A 102 -4.38 -17.17 -0.22
CA GLY A 102 -3.36 -16.68 0.72
C GLY A 102 -1.94 -16.66 0.16
N SER A 103 -1.80 -16.20 -1.09
CA SER A 103 -0.52 -16.13 -1.79
C SER A 103 0.02 -14.71 -1.88
N GLY A 104 1.28 -14.59 -2.22
CA GLY A 104 1.99 -13.36 -2.53
C GLY A 104 3.29 -13.67 -3.24
N ALA A 105 3.98 -12.66 -3.70
CA ALA A 105 5.26 -12.83 -4.37
C ALA A 105 6.25 -11.73 -4.00
N ILE A 106 7.53 -12.10 -4.01
CA ILE A 106 8.66 -11.20 -4.08
C ILE A 106 9.36 -11.40 -5.42
N ILE A 107 9.58 -10.34 -6.15
CA ILE A 107 10.25 -10.35 -7.46
C ILE A 107 11.56 -9.58 -7.35
N GLY A 108 12.63 -10.13 -7.86
CA GLY A 108 13.96 -9.51 -7.89
C GLY A 108 14.93 -10.30 -8.77
N LEU A 109 16.16 -9.83 -8.89
CA LEU A 109 17.20 -10.54 -9.64
C LEU A 109 17.62 -11.81 -8.89
N ARG A 110 17.75 -12.93 -9.61
CA ARG A 110 18.12 -14.23 -9.04
C ARG A 110 19.43 -14.17 -8.24
N GLU A 111 20.40 -13.42 -8.71
CA GLU A 111 21.69 -13.25 -8.05
C GLU A 111 21.58 -12.66 -6.63
N ASP A 112 20.64 -11.73 -6.42
CA ASP A 112 20.41 -11.11 -5.13
C ASP A 112 19.89 -12.08 -4.07
N PHE A 113 19.15 -13.09 -4.49
CA PHE A 113 18.66 -14.15 -3.61
C PHE A 113 19.70 -15.26 -3.41
N ASN A 114 20.50 -15.59 -4.45
CA ASN A 114 21.45 -16.69 -4.38
C ASN A 114 22.63 -16.42 -3.45
N ASN A 115 23.04 -15.19 -3.24
CA ASN A 115 24.18 -14.81 -2.41
C ASN A 115 23.95 -14.99 -0.90
N ASN A 116 22.73 -15.27 -0.46
CA ASN A 116 22.38 -15.42 0.94
C ASN A 116 21.88 -16.84 1.25
N LEU A 117 22.01 -17.24 2.52
CA LEU A 117 21.34 -18.43 3.02
C LEU A 117 19.81 -18.18 3.06
N PRO A 118 19.00 -19.24 2.87
CA PRO A 118 17.56 -19.12 3.02
C PRO A 118 17.20 -18.79 4.48
N ASP A 119 16.24 -17.90 4.67
CA ASP A 119 15.73 -17.53 6.00
C ASP A 119 15.00 -18.72 6.65
N THR A 120 14.16 -19.40 5.88
CA THR A 120 13.47 -20.62 6.30
C THR A 120 14.13 -21.84 5.65
N LYS A 121 14.59 -22.77 6.50
CA LYS A 121 15.22 -24.02 6.08
C LYS A 121 14.23 -25.16 6.19
N GLY A 122 14.15 -26.00 5.17
CA GLY A 122 13.21 -27.14 5.16
C GLY A 122 13.30 -27.97 3.91
N GLY A 123 12.41 -28.95 3.78
CA GLY A 123 12.32 -29.80 2.60
C GLY A 123 12.13 -28.98 1.33
N GLY A 124 12.71 -29.41 0.22
CA GLY A 124 12.66 -28.72 -1.07
C GLY A 124 13.67 -27.58 -1.25
N THR A 125 14.44 -27.18 -0.20
CA THR A 125 15.41 -26.08 -0.29
C THR A 125 16.85 -26.55 -0.53
N VAL A 126 17.12 -27.83 -0.36
CA VAL A 126 18.46 -28.44 -0.44
C VAL A 126 18.55 -29.42 -1.60
N GLU A 127 19.70 -29.45 -2.25
CA GLU A 127 20.05 -30.45 -3.25
C GLU A 127 20.54 -31.74 -2.57
N TYR A 128 21.34 -31.61 -1.52
CA TYR A 128 21.87 -32.73 -0.75
C TYR A 128 22.21 -32.34 0.69
N VAL A 129 22.06 -33.27 1.63
CA VAL A 129 22.40 -33.11 3.04
C VAL A 129 23.48 -34.11 3.40
N ILE A 130 24.56 -33.64 4.03
CA ILE A 130 25.62 -34.44 4.67
C ILE A 130 25.64 -34.14 6.16
N ASP A 131 26.26 -34.98 6.99
CA ASP A 131 26.15 -34.97 8.46
C ASP A 131 26.26 -33.58 9.10
N ASN A 132 27.18 -32.76 8.61
CA ASN A 132 27.50 -31.44 9.21
C ASN A 132 27.34 -30.28 8.19
N ASN A 133 26.81 -30.53 7.02
CA ASN A 133 26.68 -29.52 5.96
C ASN A 133 25.51 -29.84 5.01
N GLN A 134 25.15 -28.87 4.20
CA GLN A 134 24.12 -29.02 3.16
C GLN A 134 24.50 -28.27 1.89
N LEU A 135 24.14 -28.82 0.75
CA LEU A 135 24.17 -28.14 -0.54
C LEU A 135 22.78 -27.57 -0.80
N TRP A 136 22.73 -26.26 -0.97
CA TRP A 136 21.48 -25.54 -1.23
C TRP A 136 21.15 -25.54 -2.72
N LEU A 137 19.87 -25.66 -3.05
CA LEU A 137 19.37 -25.36 -4.39
C LEU A 137 19.59 -23.87 -4.72
N ASN A 138 19.37 -23.53 -5.98
CA ASN A 138 19.31 -22.14 -6.42
C ASN A 138 17.92 -21.53 -6.16
N THR A 139 17.83 -20.21 -6.17
CA THR A 139 16.54 -19.51 -6.16
C THR A 139 15.76 -19.79 -7.46
N PRO A 140 14.43 -20.03 -7.40
CA PRO A 140 13.55 -19.78 -6.23
C PRO A 140 13.49 -20.93 -5.21
N GLU A 141 13.81 -22.17 -5.57
CA GLU A 141 13.61 -23.35 -4.74
C GLU A 141 14.30 -23.24 -3.37
N LYS A 142 15.50 -22.69 -3.32
CA LYS A 142 16.22 -22.45 -2.07
C LYS A 142 15.40 -21.61 -1.06
N ASN A 143 14.57 -20.71 -1.53
CA ASN A 143 13.84 -19.75 -0.71
C ASN A 143 12.38 -20.15 -0.40
N GLU A 144 11.93 -21.29 -0.95
CA GLU A 144 10.57 -21.81 -0.81
C GLU A 144 10.56 -23.13 -0.06
N ALA A 145 10.64 -23.07 1.28
CA ALA A 145 10.67 -24.26 2.13
C ALA A 145 9.30 -24.97 2.19
N GLY A 146 9.31 -26.28 2.06
CA GLY A 146 8.11 -27.13 2.06
C GLY A 146 7.45 -27.21 0.70
N THR A 147 6.18 -27.67 0.68
CA THR A 147 5.39 -27.75 -0.57
C THR A 147 4.89 -26.36 -0.96
N PRO A 148 5.26 -25.84 -2.15
CA PRO A 148 4.79 -24.53 -2.60
C PRO A 148 3.26 -24.46 -2.71
N ASN A 149 2.71 -23.25 -2.48
CA ASN A 149 1.29 -23.00 -2.66
C ASN A 149 0.92 -22.88 -4.15
N LEU A 150 0.83 -24.03 -4.82
CA LEU A 150 0.53 -24.11 -6.25
C LEU A 150 -0.78 -23.39 -6.63
N PHE A 151 -1.84 -23.62 -5.85
CA PHE A 151 -3.14 -22.99 -6.13
C PHE A 151 -3.08 -21.48 -6.02
N GLY A 152 -2.36 -20.96 -5.04
CA GLY A 152 -2.15 -19.52 -4.89
C GLY A 152 -1.31 -18.92 -6.02
N ALA A 153 -0.28 -19.62 -6.49
CA ALA A 153 0.53 -19.20 -7.63
C ALA A 153 -0.29 -19.12 -8.93
N VAL A 154 -1.09 -20.17 -9.22
CA VAL A 154 -2.01 -20.20 -10.37
C VAL A 154 -3.05 -19.08 -10.26
N ALA A 155 -3.61 -18.86 -9.06
CA ALA A 155 -4.58 -17.78 -8.85
C ALA A 155 -3.99 -16.40 -9.11
N ILE A 156 -2.74 -16.12 -8.68
CA ILE A 156 -2.03 -14.88 -8.99
C ILE A 156 -1.87 -14.72 -10.51
N MET A 157 -1.42 -15.76 -11.19
CA MET A 157 -1.20 -15.74 -12.64
C MET A 157 -2.50 -15.43 -13.40
N GLU A 158 -3.61 -16.09 -13.06
CA GLU A 158 -4.89 -15.86 -13.73
C GLU A 158 -5.47 -14.48 -13.41
N ALA A 159 -5.37 -14.03 -12.14
CA ALA A 159 -5.79 -12.67 -11.77
C ALA A 159 -5.02 -11.58 -12.53
N MET A 160 -3.69 -11.74 -12.68
CA MET A 160 -2.88 -10.81 -13.46
C MET A 160 -3.27 -10.81 -14.94
N LYS A 161 -3.56 -11.96 -15.55
CA LYS A 161 -4.04 -12.05 -16.92
C LYS A 161 -5.38 -11.33 -17.10
N GLU A 162 -6.32 -11.48 -16.15
CA GLU A 162 -7.61 -10.80 -16.23
C GLU A 162 -7.46 -9.27 -16.07
N ILE A 163 -6.62 -8.80 -15.14
CA ILE A 163 -6.30 -7.37 -15.02
C ILE A 163 -5.68 -6.83 -16.31
N GLU A 164 -4.75 -7.57 -16.92
CA GLU A 164 -4.11 -7.17 -18.19
C GLU A 164 -5.12 -7.12 -19.35
N LYS A 165 -6.09 -8.04 -19.41
CA LYS A 165 -7.18 -8.01 -20.40
C LYS A 165 -8.10 -6.78 -20.23
N ILE A 166 -8.40 -6.38 -18.99
CA ILE A 166 -9.16 -5.16 -18.71
C ILE A 166 -8.35 -3.93 -19.16
N GLY A 167 -7.05 -3.95 -18.94
CA GLY A 167 -6.09 -2.91 -19.26
C GLY A 167 -5.92 -1.87 -18.16
N PHE A 168 -4.68 -1.64 -17.74
CA PHE A 168 -4.35 -0.72 -16.66
C PHE A 168 -4.81 0.72 -16.93
N GLU A 169 -4.70 1.20 -18.16
CA GLU A 169 -5.15 2.55 -18.53
C GLU A 169 -6.65 2.74 -18.29
N ARG A 170 -7.46 1.70 -18.60
CA ARG A 170 -8.91 1.73 -18.35
C ARG A 170 -9.21 1.70 -16.86
N ILE A 171 -8.48 0.90 -16.08
CA ILE A 171 -8.61 0.82 -14.62
C ILE A 171 -8.29 2.18 -14.01
N GLU A 172 -7.12 2.76 -14.33
CA GLU A 172 -6.69 4.06 -13.80
C GLU A 172 -7.68 5.17 -14.14
N LYS A 173 -8.18 5.20 -15.38
CA LYS A 173 -9.17 6.19 -15.80
C LYS A 173 -10.46 6.08 -15.00
N ASN A 174 -11.03 4.86 -14.89
CA ASN A 174 -12.26 4.64 -14.13
C ASN A 174 -12.10 5.01 -12.65
N GLU A 175 -10.98 4.61 -12.04
CA GLU A 175 -10.69 4.92 -10.64
C GLU A 175 -10.55 6.44 -10.40
N LYS A 176 -9.84 7.16 -11.27
CA LYS A 176 -9.70 8.62 -11.17
C LYS A 176 -11.04 9.33 -11.32
N GLU A 177 -11.85 8.92 -12.30
CA GLU A 177 -13.19 9.50 -12.51
C GLU A 177 -14.10 9.27 -11.29
N LEU A 178 -14.11 8.06 -10.73
CA LEU A 178 -14.89 7.74 -9.54
C LEU A 178 -14.34 8.42 -8.28
N LEU A 179 -13.03 8.48 -8.10
CA LEU A 179 -12.39 9.17 -6.98
C LEU A 179 -12.75 10.65 -6.98
N GLN A 180 -12.61 11.32 -8.14
CA GLN A 180 -12.97 12.74 -8.27
C GLN A 180 -14.46 12.97 -7.99
N TYR A 181 -15.30 12.07 -8.49
CA TYR A 181 -16.74 12.14 -8.26
C TYR A 181 -17.10 12.03 -6.77
N LEU A 182 -16.48 11.08 -6.06
CA LEU A 182 -16.66 10.89 -4.62
C LEU A 182 -16.14 12.07 -3.81
N ILE A 183 -14.94 12.58 -4.14
CA ILE A 183 -14.37 13.77 -3.49
C ILE A 183 -15.30 14.97 -3.63
N ASN A 184 -15.78 15.24 -4.84
CA ASN A 184 -16.68 16.37 -5.08
C ASN A 184 -17.98 16.23 -4.27
N GLY A 185 -18.62 15.05 -4.31
CA GLY A 185 -19.85 14.83 -3.56
C GLY A 185 -19.67 14.92 -2.04
N LEU A 186 -18.54 14.43 -1.51
CA LEU A 186 -18.26 14.53 -0.08
C LEU A 186 -17.90 15.95 0.38
N LYS A 187 -17.26 16.76 -0.48
CA LYS A 187 -16.98 18.19 -0.19
C LYS A 187 -18.24 19.03 0.01
N GLU A 188 -19.36 18.65 -0.63
CA GLU A 188 -20.66 19.33 -0.45
C GLU A 188 -21.31 19.05 0.91
N LEU A 189 -20.83 18.06 1.66
CA LEU A 189 -21.38 17.64 2.93
C LEU A 189 -20.66 18.33 4.10
N ASN A 190 -21.26 19.36 4.68
CA ASN A 190 -20.66 20.23 5.71
C ASN A 190 -20.05 19.52 6.94
N ARG A 191 -20.48 18.28 7.25
CA ARG A 191 -20.01 17.49 8.38
C ARG A 191 -18.92 16.49 8.00
N VAL A 192 -18.59 16.35 6.72
CA VAL A 192 -17.56 15.45 6.25
C VAL A 192 -16.24 16.20 6.18
N LYS A 193 -15.23 15.64 6.83
CA LYS A 193 -13.85 16.09 6.70
C LYS A 193 -13.07 15.05 5.89
N LEU A 194 -12.60 15.45 4.72
CA LEU A 194 -11.68 14.70 3.88
C LEU A 194 -10.23 14.92 4.33
N TYR A 195 -9.42 13.90 4.20
CA TYR A 195 -7.99 13.95 4.48
C TYR A 195 -7.19 13.62 3.22
N ALA A 196 -5.92 13.99 3.20
CA ALA A 196 -5.06 14.05 2.03
C ALA A 196 -5.39 15.22 1.10
N ASP A 197 -4.54 15.44 0.09
CA ASP A 197 -4.78 16.44 -0.96
C ASP A 197 -5.90 15.97 -1.88
N ASN A 198 -7.01 16.68 -1.85
CA ASN A 198 -8.20 16.36 -2.62
C ASN A 198 -8.41 17.31 -3.83
N ASP A 199 -7.47 18.19 -4.08
CA ASP A 199 -7.46 19.11 -5.22
C ASP A 199 -6.55 18.57 -6.35
N CYS A 200 -5.52 17.80 -6.01
CA CYS A 200 -4.66 17.10 -6.96
C CYS A 200 -4.72 15.59 -6.72
N ILE A 201 -5.30 14.85 -7.67
CA ILE A 201 -5.45 13.38 -7.59
C ILE A 201 -4.58 12.62 -8.59
N GLU A 202 -3.69 13.28 -9.32
CA GLU A 202 -2.88 12.66 -10.37
C GLU A 202 -1.93 11.57 -9.82
N ASP A 203 -1.42 11.77 -8.61
CA ASP A 203 -0.55 10.84 -7.89
C ASP A 203 -1.33 9.99 -6.87
N ARG A 204 -2.62 9.70 -7.12
CA ARG A 204 -3.46 8.93 -6.20
C ARG A 204 -4.09 7.71 -6.84
N LEU A 205 -4.19 6.65 -6.05
CA LEU A 205 -5.08 5.51 -6.32
C LEU A 205 -6.51 5.84 -5.90
N GLY A 206 -7.47 5.02 -6.32
CA GLY A 206 -8.88 5.09 -5.94
C GLY A 206 -9.14 4.87 -4.44
N ILE A 207 -8.41 5.57 -3.58
CA ILE A 207 -8.52 5.49 -2.13
C ILE A 207 -8.79 6.88 -1.57
N LEU A 208 -9.80 6.99 -0.71
CA LEU A 208 -10.06 8.21 0.06
C LEU A 208 -10.34 7.89 1.53
N VAL A 209 -10.00 8.83 2.40
CA VAL A 209 -10.23 8.74 3.84
C VAL A 209 -10.95 9.97 4.36
N PHE A 210 -11.89 9.73 5.27
CA PHE A 210 -12.74 10.79 5.82
C PHE A 210 -13.19 10.51 7.25
N THR A 211 -13.73 11.53 7.89
CA THR A 211 -14.51 11.46 9.13
C THR A 211 -15.84 12.20 8.94
N ILE A 212 -16.83 11.86 9.77
CA ILE A 212 -18.07 12.63 9.89
C ILE A 212 -18.07 13.27 11.29
N ASP A 213 -18.22 14.59 11.36
CA ASP A 213 -18.29 15.31 12.62
C ASP A 213 -19.47 14.81 13.45
N GLY A 214 -19.20 14.54 14.75
CA GLY A 214 -20.16 13.99 15.68
C GLY A 214 -20.36 12.48 15.61
N MET A 215 -19.64 11.75 14.74
CA MET A 215 -19.68 10.28 14.66
C MET A 215 -18.28 9.67 14.78
N LYS A 216 -18.17 8.54 15.47
CA LYS A 216 -16.94 7.75 15.49
C LYS A 216 -16.78 6.97 14.19
N TYR A 217 -15.53 6.75 13.76
CA TYR A 217 -15.24 6.04 12.51
C TYR A 217 -15.87 4.64 12.44
N TYR A 218 -15.96 3.93 13.56
CA TYR A 218 -16.59 2.59 13.62
C TYR A 218 -18.11 2.68 13.48
N GLU A 219 -18.76 3.69 14.07
CA GLU A 219 -20.21 3.92 13.93
C GLU A 219 -20.56 4.21 12.46
N VAL A 220 -19.73 5.03 11.78
CA VAL A 220 -19.92 5.31 10.35
C VAL A 220 -19.85 4.04 9.52
N GLY A 221 -18.81 3.20 9.74
CA GLY A 221 -18.66 1.95 8.99
C GLY A 221 -19.80 0.95 9.24
N GLU A 222 -20.25 0.80 10.50
CA GLU A 222 -21.39 -0.04 10.87
C GLU A 222 -22.67 0.44 10.18
N LYS A 223 -22.98 1.74 10.25
CA LYS A 223 -24.17 2.29 9.63
C LYS A 223 -24.17 2.19 8.10
N LEU A 224 -23.03 2.40 7.43
CA LEU A 224 -22.92 2.18 5.99
C LEU A 224 -23.26 0.73 5.62
N SER A 225 -22.76 -0.23 6.41
CA SER A 225 -23.06 -1.65 6.21
C SER A 225 -24.53 -1.98 6.49
N GLU A 226 -25.09 -1.50 7.60
CA GLU A 226 -26.49 -1.78 8.00
C GLU A 226 -27.52 -1.20 7.01
N ILE A 227 -27.30 0.02 6.53
CA ILE A 227 -28.29 0.75 5.72
C ILE A 227 -28.28 0.28 4.26
N LYS A 228 -27.14 0.05 3.66
CA LYS A 228 -26.99 -0.24 2.22
C LYS A 228 -25.97 -1.32 1.90
N ALA A 229 -25.54 -2.12 2.87
CA ALA A 229 -24.51 -3.16 2.71
C ALA A 229 -23.21 -2.62 2.08
N ILE A 230 -22.83 -1.38 2.41
CA ILE A 230 -21.63 -0.74 1.89
C ILE A 230 -20.44 -1.16 2.75
N GLY A 231 -19.49 -1.88 2.15
CA GLY A 231 -18.23 -2.29 2.79
C GLY A 231 -17.19 -1.18 2.74
N VAL A 232 -16.79 -0.66 3.90
CA VAL A 232 -15.66 0.25 4.05
C VAL A 232 -14.65 -0.31 5.04
N ARG A 233 -13.42 0.17 4.99
CA ARG A 233 -12.46 -0.11 6.04
C ARG A 233 -12.49 1.02 7.08
N GLN A 234 -12.33 0.67 8.37
CA GLN A 234 -12.35 1.64 9.47
C GLN A 234 -11.19 1.43 10.43
N GLY A 235 -10.69 2.50 11.04
CA GLY A 235 -9.61 2.49 12.04
C GLY A 235 -8.28 3.00 11.51
N GLY A 236 -7.18 2.32 11.89
CA GLY A 236 -5.81 2.73 11.57
C GLY A 236 -5.18 1.99 10.39
N PHE A 237 -5.89 1.08 9.72
CA PHE A 237 -5.51 0.37 8.47
C PHE A 237 -4.15 -0.33 8.52
N CYS A 238 -3.75 -0.88 9.67
CA CYS A 238 -2.42 -1.44 9.94
C CYS A 238 -1.28 -0.40 9.76
N SER A 239 -1.60 0.90 9.83
CA SER A 239 -0.67 2.03 9.66
C SER A 239 -0.96 3.12 10.70
N HIS A 240 -1.03 2.74 11.99
CA HIS A 240 -1.44 3.61 13.08
C HIS A 240 -0.60 4.90 13.20
N PRO A 241 0.76 4.86 13.11
CA PRO A 241 1.56 6.08 13.18
C PRO A 241 1.23 7.06 12.04
N TYR A 242 1.03 6.55 10.82
CA TYR A 242 0.70 7.38 9.68
C TYR A 242 -0.75 7.92 9.76
N THR A 243 -1.73 7.09 10.13
CA THR A 243 -3.12 7.52 10.35
C THR A 243 -3.21 8.62 11.40
N ARG A 244 -2.44 8.51 12.48
CA ARG A 244 -2.33 9.54 13.50
C ARG A 244 -1.82 10.87 12.93
N ARG A 245 -0.79 10.82 12.09
CA ARG A 245 -0.23 12.01 11.42
C ARG A 245 -1.23 12.66 10.48
N VAL A 246 -1.92 11.85 9.66
CA VAL A 246 -2.98 12.32 8.76
C VAL A 246 -4.10 13.02 9.54
N LEU A 247 -4.42 12.54 10.75
CA LEU A 247 -5.37 13.18 11.67
C LEU A 247 -4.82 14.47 12.32
N GLY A 248 -3.54 14.76 12.15
CA GLY A 248 -2.88 15.91 12.77
C GLY A 248 -2.67 15.79 14.29
N ILE A 249 -2.60 14.56 14.83
CA ILE A 249 -2.43 14.31 16.26
C ILE A 249 -0.93 14.21 16.58
N PRO A 250 -0.34 15.14 17.34
CA PRO A 250 1.05 15.07 17.78
C PRO A 250 1.31 13.84 18.65
N ASN A 251 2.52 13.28 18.56
CA ASN A 251 2.85 12.07 19.32
C ASN A 251 2.74 12.26 20.84
N ASN A 252 3.15 13.41 21.32
CA ASN A 252 3.09 13.79 22.75
C ASN A 252 1.66 14.03 23.27
N GLN A 253 0.68 14.23 22.39
CA GLN A 253 -0.73 14.42 22.73
C GLN A 253 -1.58 13.15 22.51
N LEU A 254 -0.98 12.08 22.04
CA LEU A 254 -1.72 10.86 21.67
C LEU A 254 -2.49 10.26 22.85
N GLN A 255 -1.87 10.20 24.03
CA GLN A 255 -2.51 9.61 25.20
C GLN A 255 -3.71 10.45 25.68
N GLU A 256 -3.58 11.78 25.68
CA GLU A 256 -4.68 12.70 26.02
C GLU A 256 -5.81 12.57 25.00
N TYR A 257 -5.47 12.52 23.70
CA TYR A 257 -6.44 12.30 22.65
C TYR A 257 -7.23 10.99 22.85
N ILE A 258 -6.52 9.89 23.13
CA ILE A 258 -7.14 8.58 23.37
C ILE A 258 -8.09 8.60 24.56
N ASN A 259 -7.69 9.23 25.66
CA ASN A 259 -8.53 9.33 26.86
C ASN A 259 -9.82 10.12 26.59
N LYS A 260 -9.77 11.13 25.74
CA LYS A 260 -10.91 12.00 25.40
C LYS A 260 -11.78 11.44 24.26
N ASN A 261 -11.14 10.95 23.22
CA ASN A 261 -11.80 10.65 21.93
C ASN A 261 -11.83 9.15 21.59
N GLY A 262 -11.08 8.31 22.32
CA GLY A 262 -10.83 6.92 21.96
C GLY A 262 -9.68 6.77 20.96
N ILE A 263 -9.47 5.56 20.47
CA ILE A 263 -8.38 5.23 19.53
C ILE A 263 -8.57 6.02 18.23
N PRO A 264 -7.50 6.70 17.73
CA PRO A 264 -7.56 7.41 16.46
C PRO A 264 -7.87 6.48 15.28
N GLY A 265 -8.77 6.90 14.42
CA GLY A 265 -9.10 6.15 13.21
C GLY A 265 -9.90 6.97 12.21
N LEU A 266 -9.92 6.50 11.00
CA LEU A 266 -10.59 7.07 9.84
C LEU A 266 -11.52 6.04 9.20
N VAL A 267 -12.43 6.49 8.37
CA VAL A 267 -13.18 5.65 7.41
C VAL A 267 -12.47 5.72 6.08
N ARG A 268 -12.17 4.55 5.48
CA ARG A 268 -11.52 4.45 4.18
C ARG A 268 -12.42 3.80 3.15
N VAL A 269 -12.64 4.50 2.05
CA VAL A 269 -13.20 3.96 0.82
C VAL A 269 -12.05 3.53 -0.08
N SER A 270 -12.17 2.35 -0.69
CA SER A 270 -11.23 1.84 -1.67
C SER A 270 -12.00 1.35 -2.87
N LEU A 271 -11.70 1.90 -4.02
CA LEU A 271 -12.33 1.51 -5.29
C LEU A 271 -11.67 0.23 -5.81
N GLY A 272 -12.48 -0.69 -6.30
CA GLY A 272 -12.04 -1.86 -7.05
C GLY A 272 -12.37 -1.72 -8.53
N ILE A 273 -11.80 -2.59 -9.35
CA ILE A 273 -12.00 -2.60 -10.82
C ILE A 273 -13.47 -2.74 -11.25
N TYR A 274 -14.32 -3.22 -10.35
CA TYR A 274 -15.74 -3.49 -10.58
C TYR A 274 -16.66 -2.36 -10.13
N ASN A 275 -16.16 -1.31 -9.46
CA ASN A 275 -17.01 -0.24 -8.98
C ASN A 275 -17.49 0.67 -10.10
N SER A 276 -18.72 1.15 -9.90
CA SER A 276 -19.45 1.97 -10.85
C SER A 276 -19.93 3.29 -10.23
N LYS A 277 -20.29 4.25 -11.08
CA LYS A 277 -20.88 5.52 -10.64
C LYS A 277 -22.19 5.33 -9.87
N LYS A 278 -22.96 4.27 -10.17
CA LYS A 278 -24.19 3.93 -9.44
C LYS A 278 -23.89 3.62 -7.97
N GLU A 279 -22.86 2.82 -7.69
CA GLU A 279 -22.46 2.50 -6.32
C GLU A 279 -21.88 3.71 -5.60
N ALA A 280 -21.11 4.55 -6.32
CA ALA A 280 -20.64 5.82 -5.79
C ALA A 280 -21.79 6.75 -5.37
N ASN A 281 -22.88 6.81 -6.15
CA ASN A 281 -24.10 7.56 -5.77
C ASN A 281 -24.75 7.00 -4.52
N ILE A 282 -24.93 5.67 -4.43
CA ILE A 282 -25.53 5.03 -3.25
C ILE A 282 -24.69 5.33 -2.00
N PHE A 283 -23.36 5.33 -2.14
CA PHE A 283 -22.46 5.70 -1.05
C PHE A 283 -22.67 7.16 -0.61
N LEU A 284 -22.66 8.12 -1.55
CA LEU A 284 -22.85 9.55 -1.25
C LEU A 284 -24.20 9.83 -0.58
N GLU A 285 -25.30 9.28 -1.12
CA GLU A 285 -26.64 9.41 -0.53
C GLU A 285 -26.69 8.84 0.90
N THR A 286 -25.99 7.73 1.13
CA THR A 286 -25.94 7.11 2.47
C THR A 286 -25.14 7.96 3.44
N VAL A 287 -23.97 8.49 3.02
CA VAL A 287 -23.18 9.41 3.86
C VAL A 287 -23.96 10.68 4.18
N GLU A 288 -24.68 11.25 3.21
CA GLU A 288 -25.56 12.39 3.43
C GLU A 288 -26.64 12.09 4.47
N LEU A 289 -27.27 10.90 4.38
CA LEU A 289 -28.24 10.44 5.38
C LEU A 289 -27.63 10.34 6.78
N LEU A 290 -26.39 9.85 6.89
CA LEU A 290 -25.67 9.77 8.17
C LEU A 290 -25.45 11.17 8.75
N CYS A 291 -24.98 12.12 7.93
CA CYS A 291 -24.77 13.51 8.33
C CYS A 291 -26.07 14.18 8.87
N ARG A 292 -27.21 13.86 8.28
CA ARG A 292 -28.51 14.43 8.68
C ARG A 292 -29.10 13.81 9.93
N ARG A 293 -28.98 12.47 10.11
CA ARG A 293 -29.73 11.72 11.13
C ARG A 293 -28.91 11.36 12.37
N TYR A 294 -27.64 11.07 12.23
CA TYR A 294 -26.82 10.43 13.27
C TYR A 294 -25.67 11.31 13.79
N ALA A 295 -25.18 12.26 12.99
CA ALA A 295 -24.16 13.17 13.46
C ALA A 295 -24.77 14.18 14.46
N ARG A 296 -24.29 14.16 15.69
CA ARG A 296 -24.73 15.01 16.81
C ARG A 296 -23.88 16.27 16.94
#